data_72283134cd21a89e14d41527b96304c3
#
_entry.id   72283134cd21a89e14d41527b96304c3
#
_cell.length_a   1.000
_cell.length_b   1.000
_cell.length_c   1.000
_cell.angle_alpha   90.00
_cell.angle_beta   90.00
_cell.angle_gamma   90.00
#
_symmetry.space_group_name_H-M   'P 1'
#
loop_
_entity.id
_entity.type
_entity.pdbx_description
1 polymer ?
#
loop_
_entity_poly.entity_id
_entity_poly.type
_entity_poly.pdbx_seq_one_letter_code
_entity_poly.pdbx_strand_id
1 'polypeptide(L)'
;HTGIRRQRQMCIRDRSDSNKLVIVLSAMGKTTDNLVSLAKKCSKNPNLIDYDLLVSSGEQISISLLSMALKDLGKDSVAYTGWQAGIKTNNAHSTARILGINANKIKQDLKMKKIVVIAGFQGVNNGSITTLGRGGSDTSAVAIAAALNASECQIFTDVDGVYTTCLLYT
;
A
#
# COMPACT_ATOMS: atom_id res chain seq x y z
N HIS A 1 15.31 -16.02 7.13
CA HIS A 1 14.66 -14.71 6.92
C HIS A 1 15.57 -13.64 6.30
N THR A 2 16.90 -13.74 6.41
CA THR A 2 17.87 -12.80 5.84
C THR A 2 18.04 -12.94 4.31
N GLY A 3 17.88 -14.13 3.75
CA GLY A 3 18.01 -14.37 2.29
C GLY A 3 16.92 -13.70 1.46
N ILE A 4 15.67 -13.77 1.90
CA ILE A 4 14.52 -13.17 1.20
C ILE A 4 14.58 -11.63 1.23
N ARG A 5 15.06 -11.04 2.32
CA ARG A 5 15.32 -9.59 2.40
C ARG A 5 16.37 -9.13 1.39
N ARG A 6 17.49 -9.86 1.26
CA ARG A 6 18.54 -9.53 0.29
C ARG A 6 18.07 -9.65 -1.16
N GLN A 7 17.31 -10.69 -1.50
CA GLN A 7 16.77 -10.85 -2.85
C GLN A 7 15.77 -9.75 -3.22
N ARG A 8 14.83 -9.41 -2.32
CA ARG A 8 13.90 -8.29 -2.55
C ARG A 8 14.62 -6.95 -2.69
N GLN A 9 15.64 -6.69 -1.89
CA GLN A 9 16.47 -5.48 -1.98
C GLN A 9 17.28 -5.43 -3.28
N MET A 10 17.83 -6.54 -3.75
CA MET A 10 18.55 -6.62 -5.03
C MET A 10 17.61 -6.38 -6.23
N CYS A 11 16.45 -7.02 -6.29
CA CYS A 11 15.47 -6.80 -7.36
C CYS A 11 15.00 -5.34 -7.45
N ILE A 12 14.76 -4.68 -6.31
CA ILE A 12 14.40 -3.26 -6.25
C ILE A 12 15.55 -2.39 -6.74
N ARG A 13 16.79 -2.70 -6.37
CA ARG A 13 17.99 -1.98 -6.77
C ARG A 13 18.17 -2.02 -8.29
N ASP A 14 18.12 -3.20 -8.89
CA ASP A 14 18.35 -3.41 -10.32
C ASP A 14 17.29 -2.74 -11.19
N ARG A 15 16.02 -2.74 -10.75
CA ARG A 15 14.91 -2.10 -11.47
C ARG A 15 14.90 -0.58 -11.38
N SER A 16 15.43 0.00 -10.30
CA SER A 16 15.43 1.44 -10.09
C SER A 16 16.41 2.20 -10.98
N ASP A 17 17.43 1.52 -11.52
CA ASP A 17 18.48 2.18 -12.30
C ASP A 17 18.05 2.54 -13.73
N SER A 18 17.09 1.81 -14.29
CA SER A 18 16.61 2.02 -15.68
C SER A 18 15.16 2.45 -15.80
N ASN A 19 14.31 2.23 -14.80
CA ASN A 19 12.86 2.41 -14.88
C ASN A 19 12.30 3.26 -13.74
N LYS A 20 11.19 3.94 -14.01
CA LYS A 20 10.36 4.60 -12.99
C LYS A 20 9.70 3.53 -12.13
N LEU A 21 9.95 3.54 -10.83
CA LEU A 21 9.48 2.51 -9.91
C LEU A 21 8.52 3.09 -8.87
N VAL A 22 7.35 2.47 -8.77
CA VAL A 22 6.39 2.68 -7.69
C VAL A 22 6.22 1.36 -6.94
N ILE A 23 6.26 1.41 -5.62
CA ILE A 23 6.12 0.25 -4.74
C ILE A 23 4.92 0.49 -3.82
N VAL A 24 3.92 -0.36 -3.91
CA VAL A 24 2.77 -0.35 -3.00
C VAL A 24 2.96 -1.44 -1.96
N LEU A 25 2.82 -1.09 -0.68
CA LEU A 25 3.07 -2.01 0.42
C LEU A 25 1.81 -2.27 1.24
N SER A 26 1.68 -3.53 1.65
CA SER A 26 0.82 -3.95 2.75
C SER A 26 1.53 -3.82 4.09
N ALA A 27 0.78 -3.92 5.17
CA ALA A 27 1.33 -4.09 6.51
C ALA A 27 2.18 -5.38 6.60
N MET A 28 3.21 -5.36 7.44
CA MET A 28 4.13 -6.49 7.59
C MET A 28 3.55 -7.59 8.50
N GLY A 29 3.63 -8.82 8.05
CA GLY A 29 3.30 -10.00 8.86
C GLY A 29 1.90 -9.91 9.46
N LYS A 30 1.79 -10.04 10.79
CA LYS A 30 0.52 -10.00 11.54
C LYS A 30 0.16 -8.59 12.09
N THR A 31 0.76 -7.52 11.57
CA THR A 31 0.55 -6.16 12.10
C THR A 31 -0.92 -5.76 12.04
N THR A 32 -1.59 -5.95 10.91
CA THR A 32 -3.03 -5.63 10.78
C THR A 32 -3.88 -6.44 11.75
N ASP A 33 -3.63 -7.75 11.91
CA ASP A 33 -4.36 -8.60 12.85
C ASP A 33 -4.18 -8.13 14.30
N ASN A 34 -2.97 -7.70 14.66
CA ASN A 34 -2.67 -7.16 15.98
C ASN A 34 -3.43 -5.84 16.23
N LEU A 35 -3.46 -4.93 15.24
CA LEU A 35 -4.20 -3.67 15.33
C LEU A 35 -5.71 -3.91 15.44
N VAL A 36 -6.27 -4.83 14.67
CA VAL A 36 -7.67 -5.26 14.78
C VAL A 36 -7.96 -5.85 16.16
N SER A 37 -7.06 -6.67 16.71
CA SER A 37 -7.19 -7.23 18.05
C SER A 37 -7.18 -6.15 19.13
N LEU A 38 -6.31 -5.14 19.00
CA LEU A 38 -6.25 -3.99 19.89
C LEU A 38 -7.55 -3.17 19.85
N ALA A 39 -8.08 -2.89 18.66
CA ALA A 39 -9.36 -2.20 18.50
C ALA A 39 -10.50 -2.92 19.24
N LYS A 40 -10.60 -4.25 19.07
CA LYS A 40 -11.61 -5.09 19.71
C LYS A 40 -11.47 -5.16 21.22
N LYS A 41 -10.24 -5.10 21.76
CA LYS A 41 -9.99 -5.05 23.20
C LYS A 41 -10.38 -3.69 23.80
N CYS A 42 -10.21 -2.61 23.04
CA CYS A 42 -10.53 -1.26 23.46
C CYS A 42 -12.04 -1.00 23.44
N SER A 43 -12.74 -1.46 22.40
CA SER A 43 -14.17 -1.22 22.24
C SER A 43 -14.87 -2.42 21.57
N LYS A 44 -16.08 -2.76 22.08
CA LYS A 44 -16.93 -3.78 21.46
C LYS A 44 -17.46 -3.33 20.09
N ASN A 45 -17.72 -2.02 19.95
CA ASN A 45 -18.21 -1.40 18.71
C ASN A 45 -17.40 -0.12 18.44
N PRO A 46 -16.18 -0.24 17.88
CA PRO A 46 -15.36 0.94 17.62
C PRO A 46 -16.00 1.80 16.53
N ASN A 47 -15.87 3.12 16.65
CA ASN A 47 -16.20 4.03 15.57
C ASN A 47 -15.34 3.68 14.33
N LEU A 48 -15.95 3.55 13.17
CA LEU A 48 -15.28 3.10 11.97
C LEU A 48 -14.22 4.10 11.46
N ILE A 49 -14.37 5.38 11.74
CA ILE A 49 -13.36 6.41 11.38
C ILE A 49 -12.07 6.16 12.20
N ASP A 50 -12.23 5.98 13.51
CA ASP A 50 -11.10 5.72 14.41
C ASP A 50 -10.48 4.34 14.11
N TYR A 51 -11.32 3.36 13.77
CA TYR A 51 -10.86 2.03 13.36
C TYR A 51 -10.01 2.08 12.10
N ASP A 52 -10.47 2.76 11.06
CA ASP A 52 -9.72 2.94 9.80
C ASP A 52 -8.40 3.68 10.04
N LEU A 53 -8.41 4.72 10.88
CA LEU A 53 -7.21 5.44 11.28
C LEU A 53 -6.20 4.49 11.95
N LEU A 54 -6.66 3.65 12.89
CA LEU A 54 -5.81 2.70 13.59
C LEU A 54 -5.23 1.65 12.64
N VAL A 55 -6.06 0.94 11.88
CA VAL A 55 -5.59 -0.19 11.07
C VAL A 55 -4.73 0.26 9.91
N SER A 56 -4.94 1.46 9.37
CA SER A 56 -4.10 2.02 8.30
C SER A 56 -2.66 2.34 8.72
N SER A 57 -2.38 2.39 10.03
CA SER A 57 -1.03 2.64 10.55
C SER A 57 -0.04 1.52 10.22
N GLY A 58 -0.52 0.30 10.00
CA GLY A 58 0.32 -0.85 9.64
C GLY A 58 1.09 -0.64 8.35
N GLU A 59 0.42 -0.16 7.31
CA GLU A 59 1.04 0.16 6.02
C GLU A 59 1.96 1.38 6.12
N GLN A 60 1.62 2.35 6.98
CA GLN A 60 2.47 3.53 7.21
C GLN A 60 3.82 3.14 7.83
N ILE A 61 3.84 2.17 8.74
CA ILE A 61 5.07 1.59 9.27
C ILE A 61 5.88 0.95 8.13
N SER A 62 5.25 0.13 7.30
CA SER A 62 5.91 -0.58 6.21
C SER A 62 6.58 0.36 5.21
N ILE A 63 5.87 1.40 4.75
CA ILE A 63 6.41 2.35 3.77
C ILE A 63 7.56 3.17 4.34
N SER A 64 7.47 3.54 5.61
CA SER A 64 8.51 4.31 6.29
C SER A 64 9.81 3.51 6.40
N LEU A 65 9.72 2.26 6.83
CA LEU A 65 10.87 1.36 6.96
C LEU A 65 11.51 1.08 5.60
N LEU A 66 10.71 0.81 4.55
CA LEU A 66 11.27 0.59 3.22
C LEU A 66 11.94 1.84 2.67
N SER A 67 11.32 3.02 2.82
CA SER A 67 11.92 4.27 2.33
C SER A 67 13.25 4.58 3.04
N MET A 68 13.36 4.34 4.35
CA MET A 68 14.64 4.46 5.07
C MET A 68 15.68 3.49 4.53
N ALA A 69 15.33 2.21 4.37
CA ALA A 69 16.25 1.20 3.85
C ALA A 69 16.71 1.50 2.41
N LEU A 70 15.84 2.06 1.56
CA LEU A 70 16.23 2.48 0.20
C LEU A 70 17.25 3.62 0.23
N LYS A 71 17.07 4.59 1.13
CA LYS A 71 18.02 5.70 1.30
C LYS A 71 19.39 5.22 1.81
N ASP A 72 19.41 4.28 2.74
CA ASP A 72 20.66 3.65 3.21
C ASP A 72 21.39 2.91 2.09
N LEU A 73 20.65 2.42 1.07
CA LEU A 73 21.21 1.83 -0.15
C LEU A 73 21.61 2.88 -1.21
N GLY A 74 21.58 4.18 -0.88
CA GLY A 74 21.91 5.27 -1.80
C GLY A 74 20.87 5.53 -2.89
N LYS A 75 19.61 5.06 -2.69
CA LYS A 75 18.50 5.31 -3.62
C LYS A 75 17.62 6.43 -3.10
N ASP A 76 17.37 7.46 -3.91
CA ASP A 76 16.41 8.51 -3.57
C ASP A 76 15.00 7.95 -3.58
N SER A 77 14.31 8.04 -2.45
CA SER A 77 12.97 7.51 -2.26
C SER A 77 12.09 8.44 -1.48
N VAL A 78 10.78 8.35 -1.72
CA VAL A 78 9.76 9.08 -0.99
C VAL A 78 8.62 8.14 -0.60
N ALA A 79 8.15 8.25 0.65
CA ALA A 79 7.02 7.46 1.16
C ALA A 79 5.75 8.33 1.20
N TYR A 80 4.64 7.77 0.76
CA TYR A 80 3.33 8.41 0.76
C TYR A 80 2.27 7.51 1.38
N THR A 81 1.50 8.06 2.30
CA THR A 81 0.21 7.47 2.69
C THR A 81 -0.75 7.48 1.50
N GLY A 82 -1.83 6.71 1.55
CA GLY A 82 -2.84 6.72 0.49
C GLY A 82 -3.39 8.13 0.20
N TRP A 83 -3.59 8.93 1.24
CA TRP A 83 -4.00 10.33 1.09
C TRP A 83 -2.97 11.16 0.34
N GLN A 84 -1.70 11.11 0.76
CA GLN A 84 -0.61 11.86 0.12
C GLN A 84 -0.37 11.42 -1.33
N ALA A 85 -0.64 10.16 -1.65
CA ALA A 85 -0.62 9.60 -2.99
C ALA A 85 -1.84 10.00 -3.85
N GLY A 86 -2.81 10.70 -3.25
CA GLY A 86 -4.00 11.21 -3.94
C GLY A 86 -5.11 10.19 -4.16
N ILE A 87 -5.15 9.10 -3.38
CA ILE A 87 -6.20 8.07 -3.47
C ILE A 87 -7.47 8.60 -2.80
N LYS A 88 -8.50 8.91 -3.60
CA LYS A 88 -9.82 9.32 -3.13
C LYS A 88 -10.77 8.13 -3.10
N THR A 89 -11.56 8.04 -2.04
CA THR A 89 -12.52 6.95 -1.82
C THR A 89 -13.92 7.50 -1.53
N ASN A 90 -14.90 6.59 -1.51
CA ASN A 90 -16.20 6.89 -0.92
C ASN A 90 -16.12 6.85 0.63
N ASN A 91 -17.24 7.12 1.30
CA ASN A 91 -17.34 7.19 2.77
C ASN A 91 -17.66 5.86 3.45
N ALA A 92 -17.57 4.74 2.73
CA ALA A 92 -17.83 3.41 3.29
C ALA A 92 -16.60 2.92 4.08
N HIS A 93 -16.43 3.43 5.30
CA HIS A 93 -15.32 3.02 6.19
C HIS A 93 -15.20 1.48 6.28
N SER A 94 -13.96 0.98 6.42
CA SER A 94 -13.59 -0.45 6.43
C SER A 94 -13.82 -1.23 5.13
N THR A 95 -14.58 -0.70 4.18
CA THR A 95 -14.90 -1.32 2.89
C THR A 95 -14.98 -0.28 1.77
N ALA A 96 -14.21 0.78 1.88
CA ALA A 96 -14.23 1.88 0.94
C ALA A 96 -13.85 1.45 -0.49
N ARG A 97 -14.36 2.17 -1.47
CA ARG A 97 -14.04 1.98 -2.89
C ARG A 97 -13.27 3.19 -3.39
N ILE A 98 -12.24 2.97 -4.20
CA ILE A 98 -11.49 4.02 -4.87
C ILE A 98 -12.39 4.69 -5.91
N LEU A 99 -12.57 6.00 -5.78
CA LEU A 99 -13.32 6.82 -6.73
C LEU A 99 -12.41 7.44 -7.80
N GLY A 100 -11.12 7.64 -7.46
CA GLY A 100 -10.14 8.19 -8.37
C GLY A 100 -8.80 8.42 -7.68
N ILE A 101 -7.76 8.66 -8.48
CA ILE A 101 -6.41 8.92 -7.99
C ILE A 101 -5.85 10.16 -8.68
N ASN A 102 -5.44 11.14 -7.88
CA ASN A 102 -4.67 12.28 -8.40
C ASN A 102 -3.18 11.95 -8.33
N ALA A 103 -2.65 11.36 -9.40
CA ALA A 103 -1.27 10.89 -9.47
C ALA A 103 -0.23 11.99 -9.79
N ASN A 104 -0.57 13.27 -9.79
CA ASN A 104 0.34 14.35 -10.20
C ASN A 104 1.63 14.39 -9.38
N LYS A 105 1.51 14.25 -8.06
CA LYS A 105 2.65 14.24 -7.14
C LYS A 105 3.57 13.04 -7.39
N ILE A 106 2.99 11.86 -7.58
CA ILE A 106 3.73 10.64 -7.93
C ILE A 106 4.49 10.85 -9.26
N LYS A 107 3.81 11.39 -10.28
CA LYS A 107 4.43 11.65 -11.60
C LYS A 107 5.60 12.63 -11.51
N GLN A 108 5.51 13.65 -10.63
CA GLN A 108 6.60 14.60 -10.41
C GLN A 108 7.82 13.92 -9.79
N ASP A 109 7.64 13.12 -8.74
CA ASP A 109 8.75 12.41 -8.08
C ASP A 109 9.40 11.36 -9.01
N LEU A 110 8.60 10.68 -9.82
CA LEU A 110 9.11 9.76 -10.84
C LEU A 110 9.93 10.47 -11.93
N LYS A 111 9.57 11.72 -12.29
CA LYS A 111 10.40 12.55 -13.20
C LYS A 111 11.73 12.94 -12.56
N MET A 112 11.77 13.11 -11.24
CA MET A 112 12.99 13.35 -10.46
C MET A 112 13.77 12.06 -10.16
N LYS A 113 13.43 10.94 -10.79
CA LYS A 113 14.05 9.61 -10.63
C LYS A 113 13.98 9.06 -9.20
N LYS A 114 13.02 9.50 -8.40
CA LYS A 114 12.79 8.94 -7.07
C LYS A 114 12.01 7.64 -7.16
N ILE A 115 12.30 6.72 -6.25
CA ILE A 115 11.45 5.56 -5.98
C ILE A 115 10.28 6.02 -5.11
N VAL A 116 9.06 5.82 -5.59
CA VAL A 116 7.86 6.21 -4.84
C VAL A 116 7.30 4.99 -4.10
N VAL A 117 7.22 5.09 -2.78
CA VAL A 117 6.70 4.03 -1.90
C VAL A 117 5.35 4.46 -1.35
N ILE A 118 4.31 3.67 -1.56
CA ILE A 118 2.93 4.05 -1.23
C ILE A 118 2.32 3.02 -0.28
N ALA A 119 1.63 3.52 0.75
CA ALA A 119 0.81 2.68 1.61
C ALA A 119 -0.44 2.23 0.83
N GLY A 120 -0.57 0.93 0.64
CA GLY A 120 -1.77 0.31 0.11
C GLY A 120 -2.92 0.32 1.12
N PHE A 121 -4.04 -0.33 0.76
CA PHE A 121 -5.19 -0.57 1.64
C PHE A 121 -5.95 0.70 2.08
N GLN A 122 -5.46 1.88 1.87
CA GLN A 122 -6.00 3.13 2.42
C GLN A 122 -6.17 4.23 1.37
N GLY A 123 -7.13 5.11 1.62
CA GLY A 123 -7.38 6.35 0.88
C GLY A 123 -7.95 7.41 1.79
N VAL A 124 -8.61 8.41 1.22
CA VAL A 124 -9.21 9.52 1.95
C VAL A 124 -10.58 9.87 1.41
N ASN A 125 -11.49 10.17 2.32
CA ASN A 125 -12.78 10.81 2.03
C ASN A 125 -12.98 11.98 2.99
N ASN A 126 -13.21 13.18 2.45
CA ASN A 126 -13.47 14.40 3.22
C ASN A 126 -12.50 14.63 4.41
N GLY A 127 -11.20 14.34 4.20
CA GLY A 127 -10.17 14.52 5.24
C GLY A 127 -10.03 13.34 6.21
N SER A 128 -10.93 12.36 6.18
CA SER A 128 -10.84 11.16 7.02
C SER A 128 -10.19 10.01 6.24
N ILE A 129 -9.31 9.26 6.90
CA ILE A 129 -8.73 8.05 6.33
C ILE A 129 -9.82 6.99 6.21
N THR A 130 -9.80 6.27 5.10
CA THR A 130 -10.69 5.12 4.83
C THR A 130 -9.86 3.91 4.46
N THR A 131 -10.33 2.71 4.78
CA THR A 131 -9.69 1.46 4.39
C THR A 131 -10.54 0.68 3.39
N LEU A 132 -9.87 -0.03 2.48
CA LEU A 132 -10.49 -0.67 1.32
C LEU A 132 -11.03 -2.09 1.61
N GLY A 133 -10.82 -2.59 2.81
CA GLY A 133 -11.18 -3.96 3.15
C GLY A 133 -10.18 -5.00 2.61
N ARG A 134 -10.59 -6.26 2.59
CA ARG A 134 -9.72 -7.40 2.22
C ARG A 134 -9.19 -7.26 0.78
N GLY A 135 -7.89 -7.52 0.56
CA GLY A 135 -7.25 -7.35 -0.75
C GLY A 135 -7.01 -5.88 -1.14
N GLY A 136 -7.17 -4.95 -0.20
CA GLY A 136 -7.10 -3.51 -0.47
C GLY A 136 -5.75 -3.03 -0.98
N SER A 137 -4.64 -3.67 -0.58
CA SER A 137 -3.30 -3.29 -1.08
C SER A 137 -3.13 -3.65 -2.56
N ASP A 138 -3.60 -4.81 -3.00
CA ASP A 138 -3.56 -5.22 -4.40
C ASP A 138 -4.47 -4.31 -5.23
N THR A 139 -5.68 -4.01 -4.74
CA THR A 139 -6.59 -3.04 -5.35
C THR A 139 -5.93 -1.67 -5.50
N SER A 140 -5.21 -1.20 -4.47
CA SER A 140 -4.46 0.06 -4.53
C SER A 140 -3.37 0.02 -5.59
N ALA A 141 -2.61 -1.08 -5.67
CA ALA A 141 -1.52 -1.24 -6.63
C ALA A 141 -2.03 -1.18 -8.07
N VAL A 142 -3.09 -1.92 -8.39
CA VAL A 142 -3.72 -1.93 -9.72
C VAL A 142 -4.28 -0.55 -10.08
N ALA A 143 -4.98 0.11 -9.14
CA ALA A 143 -5.54 1.44 -9.38
C ALA A 143 -4.46 2.51 -9.62
N ILE A 144 -3.35 2.46 -8.87
CA ILE A 144 -2.20 3.35 -9.06
C ILE A 144 -1.53 3.08 -10.41
N ALA A 145 -1.32 1.80 -10.77
CA ALA A 145 -0.74 1.43 -12.06
C ALA A 145 -1.59 1.96 -13.23
N ALA A 146 -2.91 1.83 -13.16
CA ALA A 146 -3.83 2.37 -14.15
C ALA A 146 -3.76 3.91 -14.22
N ALA A 147 -3.75 4.62 -13.07
CA ALA A 147 -3.68 6.09 -13.02
C ALA A 147 -2.35 6.65 -13.56
N LEU A 148 -1.30 5.85 -13.52
CA LEU A 148 0.02 6.20 -14.04
C LEU A 148 0.23 5.78 -15.50
N ASN A 149 -0.66 4.99 -16.09
CA ASN A 149 -0.47 4.27 -17.35
C ASN A 149 0.83 3.44 -17.30
N ALA A 150 1.01 2.67 -16.23
CA ALA A 150 2.20 1.86 -16.04
C ALA A 150 2.27 0.75 -17.10
N SER A 151 3.47 0.47 -17.60
CA SER A 151 3.69 -0.62 -18.56
C SER A 151 3.49 -2.01 -17.94
N GLU A 152 3.67 -2.11 -16.64
CA GLU A 152 3.55 -3.36 -15.90
C GLU A 152 3.09 -3.11 -14.45
N CYS A 153 2.28 -4.03 -13.90
CA CYS A 153 1.93 -4.09 -12.50
C CYS A 153 2.20 -5.51 -12.01
N GLN A 154 3.18 -5.67 -11.13
CA GLN A 154 3.52 -6.97 -10.54
C GLN A 154 3.02 -7.03 -9.11
N ILE A 155 2.27 -8.08 -8.77
CA ILE A 155 1.78 -8.36 -7.42
C ILE A 155 2.59 -9.52 -6.84
N PHE A 156 3.27 -9.26 -5.73
CA PHE A 156 4.03 -10.26 -4.98
C PHE A 156 3.19 -10.68 -3.77
N THR A 157 2.64 -11.86 -3.84
CA THR A 157 1.76 -12.42 -2.81
C THR A 157 2.25 -13.80 -2.39
N ASP A 158 1.73 -14.30 -1.28
CA ASP A 158 1.95 -15.64 -0.76
C ASP A 158 0.87 -16.65 -1.22
N VAL A 159 -0.05 -16.21 -2.11
CA VAL A 159 -1.04 -17.08 -2.74
C VAL A 159 -0.70 -17.35 -4.20
N ASP A 160 -1.15 -18.47 -4.74
CA ASP A 160 -0.77 -18.95 -6.07
C ASP A 160 -1.39 -18.12 -7.22
N GLY A 161 -2.38 -17.28 -6.93
CA GLY A 161 -3.03 -16.45 -7.97
C GLY A 161 -4.32 -15.78 -7.53
N VAL A 162 -4.99 -15.15 -8.49
CA VAL A 162 -6.32 -14.58 -8.34
C VAL A 162 -7.35 -15.57 -8.87
N TYR A 163 -8.28 -15.96 -8.03
CA TYR A 163 -9.30 -16.96 -8.34
C TYR A 163 -10.65 -16.28 -8.60
N THR A 164 -11.39 -16.78 -9.57
CA THR A 164 -12.71 -16.27 -9.93
C THR A 164 -13.84 -16.86 -9.08
N THR A 165 -13.53 -17.87 -8.25
CA THR A 165 -14.46 -18.55 -7.35
C THR A 165 -13.82 -18.86 -6.00
N CYS A 166 -14.65 -19.26 -5.03
CA CYS A 166 -14.15 -19.62 -3.70
C CYS A 166 -13.39 -20.94 -3.72
N LEU A 167 -12.19 -20.96 -3.16
CA LEU A 167 -11.33 -22.15 -3.06
C LEU A 167 -11.94 -23.33 -2.28
N LEU A 168 -13.04 -23.11 -1.57
CA LEU A 168 -13.75 -24.18 -0.83
C LEU A 168 -14.53 -25.14 -1.73
N TYR A 169 -14.57 -24.93 -3.05
CA TYR A 169 -15.30 -25.73 -4.02
C TYR A 169 -14.41 -26.37 -5.10
N THR A 170 -13.12 -26.51 -4.84
CA THR A 170 -12.19 -27.27 -5.70
C THR A 170 -11.89 -28.63 -5.10
#